data_d0469676773cff9da9fd5d77c7e7aab4
#
_entry.id   d0469676773cff9da9fd5d77c7e7aab4
#
_cell.length_a   1.000
_cell.length_b   1.000
_cell.length_c   1.000
_cell.angle_alpha   90.00
_cell.angle_beta   90.00
_cell.angle_gamma   90.00
#
_symmetry.space_group_name_H-M   'P 1'
#
loop_
_entity.id
_entity.type
_entity.pdbx_description
1 polymer ?
#
loop_
_entity_poly.entity_id
_entity_poly.type
_entity_poly.pdbx_seq_one_letter_code
_entity_poly.pdbx_strand_id
1 'polypeptide(L)'
;MSMKVVKPGLLTTVQDKGRTGYQKYGVLGSGAMDTISLRIANLLTGNQEKEAGLEITLMGPGPSFEFSEPAVIAVTGADFAFHINGEPAPLWKPVLIKENSVVSFGPCKMGSRAYLAVAGGFDVPAVMESKSTYVRAGIGGFCGRALQKDDELPLGRMTPCSESIAYRLSDSFGQHGFSAPDWSVSSRGFLPLKKNPVIRVLEGAQFHAFTEEAKLRFYHESYMVTPQSDRMGYRLKGAPLELREPLEMVSEAVTFGTVQVPPDGNPIILLADRQTTGGYPRMAHIISADLPLVAQTMPGEHITFRAVSLEEAEMLLLEKEQQLKELKARLKMEWLI
;
A
#
# COMPACT_ATOMS: atom_id res chain seq x y z
N MET A 1 17.87 18.90 -4.42
CA MET A 1 17.54 17.81 -3.46
C MET A 1 17.40 16.50 -4.20
N SER A 2 18.10 15.45 -3.76
CA SER A 2 17.93 14.12 -4.31
C SER A 2 18.04 13.05 -3.22
N MET A 3 17.49 11.88 -3.52
CA MET A 3 17.61 10.68 -2.72
C MET A 3 18.30 9.61 -3.58
N LYS A 4 19.44 9.11 -3.11
CA LYS A 4 20.21 8.05 -3.77
C LYS A 4 19.84 6.68 -3.20
N VAL A 5 19.67 5.69 -4.08
CA VAL A 5 19.41 4.29 -3.71
C VAL A 5 20.73 3.58 -3.43
N VAL A 6 21.03 3.32 -2.17
CA VAL A 6 22.21 2.56 -1.75
C VAL A 6 21.98 1.05 -1.90
N LYS A 7 20.79 0.60 -1.50
CA LYS A 7 20.28 -0.77 -1.69
C LYS A 7 18.82 -0.68 -2.11
N PRO A 8 18.38 -1.34 -3.17
CA PRO A 8 17.00 -1.23 -3.67
C PRO A 8 15.99 -2.09 -2.90
N GLY A 9 16.43 -3.08 -2.10
CA GLY A 9 15.56 -4.10 -1.52
C GLY A 9 15.03 -5.08 -2.59
N LEU A 10 14.02 -5.88 -2.22
CA LEU A 10 13.43 -6.87 -3.13
C LEU A 10 12.61 -6.19 -4.25
N LEU A 11 11.73 -5.27 -3.88
CA LEU A 11 10.89 -4.52 -4.81
C LEU A 11 10.55 -3.18 -4.16
N THR A 12 11.09 -2.11 -4.71
CA THR A 12 10.79 -0.73 -4.32
C THR A 12 10.36 0.04 -5.56
N THR A 13 9.18 0.64 -5.53
CA THR A 13 8.62 1.40 -6.65
C THR A 13 8.00 2.71 -6.18
N VAL A 14 7.99 3.72 -7.05
CA VAL A 14 7.22 4.94 -6.84
C VAL A 14 5.75 4.62 -7.08
N GLN A 15 4.89 4.92 -6.11
CA GLN A 15 3.45 4.70 -6.20
C GLN A 15 2.68 5.91 -5.64
N ASP A 16 1.58 6.25 -6.32
CA ASP A 16 0.57 7.20 -5.85
C ASP A 16 -0.80 6.51 -5.68
N LYS A 17 -1.89 7.21 -5.89
CA LYS A 17 -3.25 6.63 -5.87
C LYS A 17 -3.60 5.80 -7.11
N GLY A 18 -2.73 5.78 -8.11
CA GLY A 18 -2.95 5.08 -9.38
C GLY A 18 -3.66 5.91 -10.45
N ARG A 19 -3.73 5.33 -11.65
CA ARG A 19 -4.34 5.92 -12.86
C ARG A 19 -5.83 5.69 -12.87
N THR A 20 -6.59 6.77 -12.90
CA THR A 20 -8.06 6.70 -12.96
C THR A 20 -8.55 7.13 -14.35
N GLY A 21 -9.58 6.45 -14.87
CA GLY A 21 -10.24 6.82 -16.14
C GLY A 21 -9.65 6.21 -17.41
N TYR A 22 -8.51 5.52 -17.33
CA TYR A 22 -7.83 4.94 -18.49
C TYR A 22 -8.10 3.44 -18.70
N GLN A 23 -8.83 2.79 -17.80
CA GLN A 23 -9.11 1.35 -17.86
C GLN A 23 -9.85 0.93 -19.15
N LYS A 24 -10.72 1.78 -19.69
CA LYS A 24 -11.41 1.54 -20.97
C LYS A 24 -10.47 1.40 -22.17
N TYR A 25 -9.22 1.85 -22.04
CA TYR A 25 -8.17 1.69 -23.05
C TYR A 25 -7.22 0.52 -22.72
N GLY A 26 -7.55 -0.33 -21.76
CA GLY A 26 -6.71 -1.44 -21.31
C GLY A 26 -5.55 -1.04 -20.40
N VAL A 27 -5.46 0.23 -20.00
CA VAL A 27 -4.40 0.72 -19.10
C VAL A 27 -4.74 0.39 -17.66
N LEU A 28 -3.80 -0.26 -16.98
CA LEU A 28 -3.97 -0.66 -15.57
C LEU A 28 -3.90 0.56 -14.65
N GLY A 29 -4.68 0.52 -13.57
CA GLY A 29 -4.69 1.58 -12.57
C GLY A 29 -3.35 1.71 -11.83
N SER A 30 -2.71 0.60 -11.51
CA SER A 30 -1.56 0.55 -10.59
C SER A 30 -1.86 1.27 -9.26
N GLY A 31 -0.90 1.98 -8.69
CA GLY A 31 -1.07 2.67 -7.41
C GLY A 31 -0.62 1.83 -6.22
N ALA A 32 -0.65 2.46 -5.05
CA ALA A 32 -0.30 1.80 -3.81
C ALA A 32 -1.24 0.63 -3.51
N MET A 33 -0.66 -0.48 -3.05
CA MET A 33 -1.41 -1.64 -2.57
C MET A 33 -2.18 -1.34 -1.27
N ASP A 34 -1.54 -0.60 -0.35
CA ASP A 34 -2.13 -0.07 0.88
C ASP A 34 -2.19 1.47 0.77
N THR A 35 -3.29 1.94 0.21
CA THR A 35 -3.50 3.38 -0.02
C THR A 35 -3.63 4.19 1.27
N ILE A 36 -4.09 3.58 2.37
CA ILE A 36 -4.24 4.25 3.66
C ILE A 36 -2.87 4.60 4.24
N SER A 37 -1.95 3.65 4.25
CA SER A 37 -0.59 3.90 4.73
C SER A 37 0.11 4.98 3.91
N LEU A 38 0.03 4.92 2.58
CA LEU A 38 0.62 5.97 1.72
C LEU A 38 0.02 7.36 1.99
N ARG A 39 -1.30 7.46 2.11
CA ARG A 39 -2.00 8.73 2.39
C ARG A 39 -1.54 9.32 3.74
N ILE A 40 -1.42 8.49 4.77
CA ILE A 40 -0.96 8.95 6.10
C ILE A 40 0.50 9.37 6.06
N ALA A 41 1.38 8.63 5.37
CA ALA A 41 2.78 9.03 5.20
C ALA A 41 2.89 10.42 4.56
N ASN A 42 2.10 10.68 3.52
CA ASN A 42 2.05 11.99 2.86
C ASN A 42 1.50 13.10 3.78
N LEU A 43 0.45 12.84 4.53
CA LEU A 43 -0.08 13.82 5.49
C LEU A 43 0.96 14.17 6.57
N LEU A 44 1.71 13.19 7.06
CA LEU A 44 2.77 13.37 8.06
C LEU A 44 3.94 14.22 7.56
N THR A 45 4.23 14.20 6.26
CA THR A 45 5.27 15.03 5.65
C THR A 45 4.76 16.40 5.17
N GLY A 46 3.48 16.72 5.39
CA GLY A 46 2.85 17.96 4.91
C GLY A 46 2.52 17.96 3.41
N ASN A 47 2.59 16.80 2.75
CA ASN A 47 2.20 16.64 1.35
C ASN A 47 0.68 16.54 1.18
N GLN A 48 0.22 16.66 -0.07
CA GLN A 48 -1.13 16.26 -0.42
C GLN A 48 -1.26 14.73 -0.33
N GLU A 49 -2.41 14.22 0.10
CA GLU A 49 -2.69 12.77 0.24
C GLU A 49 -2.44 11.94 -1.04
N LYS A 50 -2.52 12.58 -2.19
CA LYS A 50 -2.35 11.96 -3.51
C LYS A 50 -0.90 11.95 -4.00
N GLU A 51 0.03 12.57 -3.25
CA GLU A 51 1.42 12.62 -3.68
C GLU A 51 2.03 11.22 -3.74
N ALA A 52 3.02 11.05 -4.62
CA ALA A 52 3.71 9.79 -4.75
C ALA A 52 4.69 9.57 -3.59
N GLY A 53 4.77 8.33 -3.14
CA GLY A 53 5.77 7.84 -2.20
C GLY A 53 6.44 6.57 -2.72
N LEU A 54 7.37 6.03 -1.96
CA LEU A 54 7.91 4.71 -2.26
C LEU A 54 7.05 3.64 -1.58
N GLU A 55 6.60 2.67 -2.37
CA GLU A 55 6.10 1.39 -1.86
C GLU A 55 7.26 0.40 -1.82
N ILE A 56 7.52 -0.16 -0.65
CA ILE A 56 8.63 -1.05 -0.35
C ILE A 56 8.07 -2.40 0.06
N THR A 57 8.41 -3.46 -0.69
CA THR A 57 8.06 -4.83 -0.30
C THR A 57 9.12 -5.39 0.64
N LEU A 58 8.71 -5.70 1.87
CA LEU A 58 9.59 -6.06 2.99
C LEU A 58 9.80 -7.59 3.12
N MET A 59 10.06 -8.26 2.02
CA MET A 59 10.46 -9.67 2.03
C MET A 59 11.96 -9.78 1.72
N GLY A 60 12.75 -10.23 2.69
CA GLY A 60 14.20 -10.33 2.58
C GLY A 60 14.95 -9.07 3.06
N PRO A 61 16.18 -8.82 2.57
CA PRO A 61 16.94 -7.63 2.93
C PRO A 61 16.22 -6.35 2.50
N GLY A 62 15.98 -5.44 3.44
CA GLY A 62 15.32 -4.17 3.15
C GLY A 62 16.21 -3.20 2.36
N PRO A 63 15.61 -2.17 1.76
CA PRO A 63 16.34 -1.13 1.06
C PRO A 63 17.07 -0.18 2.01
N SER A 64 17.98 0.62 1.44
CA SER A 64 18.55 1.79 2.09
C SER A 64 18.72 2.93 1.10
N PHE A 65 18.51 4.15 1.59
CA PHE A 65 18.50 5.39 0.80
C PHE A 65 19.34 6.45 1.50
N GLU A 66 20.13 7.19 0.75
CA GLU A 66 20.92 8.33 1.21
C GLU A 66 20.29 9.63 0.71
N PHE A 67 20.18 10.62 1.58
CA PHE A 67 19.61 11.92 1.26
C PHE A 67 20.72 12.97 1.18
N SER A 68 20.87 13.62 0.04
CA SER A 68 21.89 14.66 -0.19
C SER A 68 21.71 15.92 0.63
N GLU A 69 20.50 16.19 1.10
CA GLU A 69 20.10 17.39 1.83
C GLU A 69 19.13 17.05 2.96
N PRO A 70 18.96 17.96 3.95
CA PRO A 70 17.98 17.76 5.01
C PRO A 70 16.57 17.53 4.43
N ALA A 71 15.83 16.59 4.98
CA ALA A 71 14.49 16.26 4.51
C ALA A 71 13.54 15.91 5.66
N VAL A 72 12.26 16.22 5.52
CA VAL A 72 11.20 15.66 6.35
C VAL A 72 10.70 14.41 5.67
N ILE A 73 10.76 13.29 6.38
CA ILE A 73 10.28 11.99 5.92
C ILE A 73 9.24 11.42 6.85
N ALA A 74 8.41 10.51 6.37
CA ALA A 74 7.55 9.70 7.21
C ALA A 74 7.47 8.28 6.64
N VAL A 75 7.49 7.28 7.54
CA VAL A 75 7.39 5.88 7.17
C VAL A 75 6.21 5.25 7.88
N THR A 76 5.36 4.56 7.11
CA THR A 76 4.12 3.90 7.56
C THR A 76 4.01 2.49 6.97
N GLY A 77 2.91 1.79 7.27
CA GLY A 77 2.62 0.45 6.76
C GLY A 77 2.96 -0.63 7.79
N ALA A 78 3.70 -1.65 7.37
CA ALA A 78 4.07 -2.81 8.18
C ALA A 78 4.83 -2.46 9.48
N ASP A 79 4.89 -3.39 10.42
CA ASP A 79 5.76 -3.31 11.60
C ASP A 79 7.14 -3.92 11.27
N PHE A 80 8.17 -3.09 11.22
CA PHE A 80 9.54 -3.48 10.87
C PHE A 80 10.58 -2.61 11.57
N ALA A 81 11.83 -3.06 11.58
CA ALA A 81 12.93 -2.26 12.07
C ALA A 81 13.27 -1.15 11.08
N PHE A 82 13.21 0.10 11.52
CA PHE A 82 13.56 1.28 10.73
C PHE A 82 14.71 2.02 11.41
N HIS A 83 15.74 2.42 10.66
CA HIS A 83 16.93 3.07 11.19
C HIS A 83 17.31 4.28 10.35
N ILE A 84 17.87 5.28 11.02
CA ILE A 84 18.50 6.45 10.41
C ILE A 84 19.95 6.48 10.92
N ASN A 85 20.92 6.42 10.02
CA ASN A 85 22.35 6.35 10.34
C ASN A 85 22.73 5.20 11.31
N GLY A 86 21.98 4.07 11.22
CA GLY A 86 22.15 2.91 12.10
C GLY A 86 21.39 2.98 13.43
N GLU A 87 20.86 4.15 13.81
CA GLU A 87 20.07 4.33 15.03
C GLU A 87 18.59 4.00 14.80
N PRO A 88 17.92 3.31 15.73
CA PRO A 88 16.48 3.05 15.62
C PRO A 88 15.68 4.33 15.48
N ALA A 89 14.79 4.38 14.51
CA ALA A 89 13.98 5.54 14.19
C ALA A 89 12.48 5.22 14.26
N PRO A 90 11.64 6.22 14.57
CA PRO A 90 10.22 6.00 14.77
C PRO A 90 9.45 5.87 13.44
N LEU A 91 8.36 5.08 13.48
CA LEU A 91 7.37 4.96 12.42
C LEU A 91 6.13 5.81 12.74
N TRP A 92 5.29 6.08 11.75
CA TRP A 92 4.00 6.73 11.87
C TRP A 92 4.06 8.15 12.48
N LYS A 93 5.15 8.88 12.22
CA LYS A 93 5.33 10.29 12.58
C LYS A 93 6.26 10.98 11.59
N PRO A 94 6.25 12.31 11.49
CA PRO A 94 7.23 13.03 10.70
C PRO A 94 8.61 12.96 11.40
N VAL A 95 9.65 12.84 10.59
CA VAL A 95 11.03 12.82 11.05
C VAL A 95 11.85 13.77 10.17
N LEU A 96 12.50 14.75 10.78
CA LEU A 96 13.48 15.59 10.09
C LEU A 96 14.86 14.93 10.19
N ILE A 97 15.45 14.64 9.03
CA ILE A 97 16.80 14.09 8.90
C ILE A 97 17.79 15.16 8.42
N LYS A 98 19.06 15.00 8.74
CA LYS A 98 20.16 15.85 8.27
C LYS A 98 20.57 15.48 6.85
N GLU A 99 21.37 16.35 6.24
CA GLU A 99 22.10 16.03 5.01
C GLU A 99 22.97 14.79 5.18
N ASN A 100 23.16 14.03 4.11
CA ASN A 100 23.93 12.80 4.07
C ASN A 100 23.41 11.70 5.02
N SER A 101 22.17 11.80 5.49
CA SER A 101 21.54 10.77 6.29
C SER A 101 21.20 9.53 5.45
N VAL A 102 21.49 8.36 5.99
CA VAL A 102 21.12 7.07 5.40
C VAL A 102 19.95 6.48 6.18
N VAL A 103 18.81 6.32 5.50
CA VAL A 103 17.66 5.58 6.05
C VAL A 103 17.72 4.13 5.60
N SER A 104 17.43 3.19 6.49
CA SER A 104 17.48 1.76 6.19
C SER A 104 16.33 0.99 6.82
N PHE A 105 15.89 -0.03 6.10
CA PHE A 105 14.74 -0.87 6.45
C PHE A 105 15.27 -2.26 6.83
N GLY A 106 14.95 -2.68 8.03
CA GLY A 106 15.37 -3.96 8.57
C GLY A 106 14.29 -5.04 8.45
N PRO A 107 14.41 -6.13 9.21
CA PRO A 107 13.46 -7.23 9.20
C PRO A 107 12.03 -6.80 9.54
N CYS A 108 11.07 -7.34 8.80
CA CYS A 108 9.64 -7.15 9.06
C CYS A 108 9.17 -8.11 10.16
N LYS A 109 8.41 -7.60 11.12
CA LYS A 109 7.79 -8.37 12.19
C LYS A 109 6.36 -8.76 11.85
N MET A 110 5.61 -7.86 11.20
CA MET A 110 4.22 -8.04 10.82
C MET A 110 3.87 -7.13 9.64
N GLY A 111 3.12 -7.66 8.69
CA GLY A 111 2.82 -6.98 7.43
C GLY A 111 3.88 -7.25 6.37
N SER A 112 3.74 -6.71 5.18
CA SER A 112 4.61 -6.99 4.05
C SER A 112 5.08 -5.74 3.29
N ARG A 113 4.47 -4.57 3.53
CA ARG A 113 4.75 -3.33 2.78
C ARG A 113 4.93 -2.14 3.68
N ALA A 114 5.98 -1.37 3.40
CA ALA A 114 6.20 -0.05 3.96
C ALA A 114 6.01 1.03 2.91
N TYR A 115 5.69 2.23 3.36
CA TYR A 115 5.55 3.43 2.54
C TYR A 115 6.42 4.53 3.09
N LEU A 116 7.34 5.03 2.26
CA LEU A 116 8.17 6.19 2.57
C LEU A 116 7.66 7.39 1.77
N ALA A 117 7.19 8.42 2.48
CA ALA A 117 6.94 9.73 1.92
C ALA A 117 8.06 10.69 2.29
N VAL A 118 8.35 11.62 1.38
CA VAL A 118 9.32 12.70 1.57
C VAL A 118 8.59 14.02 1.34
N ALA A 119 8.89 15.05 2.13
CA ALA A 119 8.33 16.39 1.94
C ALA A 119 8.62 16.92 0.53
N GLY A 120 7.58 17.38 -0.17
CA GLY A 120 7.65 17.77 -1.57
C GLY A 120 7.42 16.62 -2.55
N GLY A 121 7.43 15.36 -2.08
CA GLY A 121 7.27 14.17 -2.92
C GLY A 121 8.48 13.87 -3.81
N PHE A 122 8.29 12.95 -4.74
CA PHE A 122 9.29 12.59 -5.75
C PHE A 122 8.99 13.34 -7.06
N ASP A 123 9.98 14.06 -7.60
CA ASP A 123 9.86 14.78 -8.88
C ASP A 123 10.12 13.83 -10.05
N VAL A 124 9.15 12.96 -10.28
CA VAL A 124 9.11 12.04 -11.42
C VAL A 124 7.96 12.39 -12.35
N PRO A 125 8.08 12.12 -13.66
CA PRO A 125 7.04 12.45 -14.62
C PRO A 125 5.72 11.73 -14.31
N ALA A 126 4.61 12.46 -14.39
CA ALA A 126 3.28 11.86 -14.37
C ALA A 126 2.95 11.31 -15.78
N VAL A 127 2.50 10.07 -15.83
CA VAL A 127 2.02 9.41 -17.06
C VAL A 127 0.55 9.07 -16.88
N MET A 128 -0.32 9.65 -17.70
CA MET A 128 -1.77 9.52 -17.56
C MET A 128 -2.23 9.92 -16.13
N GLU A 129 -1.82 11.13 -15.72
CA GLU A 129 -2.17 11.75 -14.43
C GLU A 129 -1.70 11.01 -13.18
N SER A 130 -0.78 10.04 -13.30
CA SER A 130 -0.25 9.27 -12.18
C SER A 130 1.26 9.11 -12.27
N LYS A 131 1.92 9.19 -11.13
CA LYS A 131 3.34 8.86 -10.93
C LYS A 131 3.57 7.37 -10.59
N SER A 132 2.52 6.53 -10.56
CA SER A 132 2.65 5.12 -10.21
C SER A 132 3.41 4.33 -11.25
N THR A 133 4.31 3.47 -10.79
CA THR A 133 5.05 2.52 -11.63
C THR A 133 4.15 1.33 -11.98
N TYR A 134 4.07 1.03 -13.27
CA TYR A 134 3.61 -0.26 -13.78
C TYR A 134 4.78 -1.00 -14.41
N VAL A 135 5.43 -1.85 -13.63
CA VAL A 135 6.71 -2.48 -13.98
C VAL A 135 6.63 -3.29 -15.28
N ARG A 136 5.55 -4.08 -15.48
CA ARG A 136 5.42 -4.96 -16.66
C ARG A 136 5.34 -4.21 -17.98
N ALA A 137 4.79 -3.00 -17.98
CA ALA A 137 4.69 -2.17 -19.19
C ALA A 137 5.79 -1.11 -19.28
N GLY A 138 6.65 -0.98 -18.27
CA GLY A 138 7.68 0.06 -18.23
C GLY A 138 7.11 1.48 -18.14
N ILE A 139 5.97 1.68 -17.45
CA ILE A 139 5.24 2.95 -17.43
C ILE A 139 5.31 3.59 -16.04
N GLY A 140 5.47 4.92 -16.02
CA GLY A 140 5.40 5.76 -14.83
C GLY A 140 6.54 5.55 -13.83
N GLY A 141 6.41 6.13 -12.65
CA GLY A 141 7.43 6.04 -11.61
C GLY A 141 8.79 6.56 -12.05
N PHE A 142 9.83 5.98 -11.47
CA PHE A 142 11.21 6.25 -11.87
C PHE A 142 11.61 5.27 -13.00
N CYS A 143 11.73 5.79 -14.22
CA CYS A 143 12.10 5.03 -15.42
C CYS A 143 11.20 3.81 -15.73
N GLY A 144 9.95 3.77 -15.28
CA GLY A 144 9.01 2.67 -15.53
C GLY A 144 9.36 1.34 -14.87
N ARG A 145 10.29 1.30 -13.91
CA ARG A 145 10.82 0.08 -13.29
C ARG A 145 10.93 0.18 -11.78
N ALA A 146 11.20 -0.94 -11.14
CA ALA A 146 11.65 -0.94 -9.75
C ALA A 146 13.00 -0.19 -9.64
N LEU A 147 13.22 0.42 -8.47
CA LEU A 147 14.47 1.12 -8.17
C LEU A 147 15.65 0.15 -8.19
N GLN A 148 16.79 0.65 -8.63
CA GLN A 148 18.06 -0.07 -8.68
C GLN A 148 19.10 0.66 -7.84
N LYS A 149 20.17 -0.05 -7.49
CA LYS A 149 21.31 0.57 -6.83
C LYS A 149 21.86 1.72 -7.68
N ASP A 150 22.25 2.79 -7.00
CA ASP A 150 22.78 4.04 -7.56
C ASP A 150 21.77 4.90 -8.35
N ASP A 151 20.47 4.55 -8.35
CA ASP A 151 19.43 5.46 -8.82
C ASP A 151 19.41 6.73 -7.95
N GLU A 152 19.30 7.89 -8.58
CA GLU A 152 19.13 9.18 -7.92
C GLU A 152 17.75 9.75 -8.24
N LEU A 153 16.87 9.77 -7.24
CA LEU A 153 15.52 10.30 -7.39
C LEU A 153 15.51 11.78 -7.01
N PRO A 154 15.12 12.67 -7.92
CA PRO A 154 14.92 14.07 -7.58
C PRO A 154 13.72 14.21 -6.64
N LEU A 155 13.85 15.12 -5.66
CA LEU A 155 12.77 15.46 -4.73
C LEU A 155 12.10 16.76 -5.18
N GLY A 156 10.78 16.82 -5.00
CA GLY A 156 9.98 18.00 -5.31
C GLY A 156 10.18 19.11 -4.26
N ARG A 157 9.60 20.27 -4.54
CA ARG A 157 9.63 21.41 -3.61
C ARG A 157 8.71 21.16 -2.42
N MET A 158 9.20 21.50 -1.23
CA MET A 158 8.39 21.45 -0.01
C MET A 158 7.17 22.37 -0.13
N THR A 159 6.07 21.95 0.47
CA THR A 159 4.88 22.78 0.66
C THR A 159 5.10 23.72 1.85
N PRO A 160 4.34 24.82 2.00
CA PRO A 160 4.41 25.65 3.21
C PRO A 160 4.18 24.84 4.50
N CYS A 161 3.34 23.81 4.46
CA CYS A 161 3.14 22.91 5.59
C CYS A 161 4.41 22.10 5.89
N SER A 162 5.06 21.55 4.87
CA SER A 162 6.31 20.79 5.02
C SER A 162 7.45 21.68 5.56
N GLU A 163 7.52 22.94 5.11
CA GLU A 163 8.50 23.91 5.61
C GLU A 163 8.26 24.22 7.10
N SER A 164 7.00 24.39 7.52
CA SER A 164 6.65 24.59 8.93
C SER A 164 7.04 23.38 9.79
N ILE A 165 6.81 22.15 9.30
CA ILE A 165 7.24 20.91 9.98
C ILE A 165 8.77 20.91 10.14
N ALA A 166 9.52 21.18 9.07
CA ALA A 166 10.97 21.20 9.08
C ALA A 166 11.49 22.24 10.08
N TYR A 167 10.93 23.45 10.05
CA TYR A 167 11.31 24.52 10.96
C TYR A 167 11.11 24.14 12.44
N ARG A 168 9.93 23.65 12.81
CA ARG A 168 9.64 23.24 14.20
C ARG A 168 10.47 22.08 14.69
N LEU A 169 10.83 21.16 13.80
CA LEU A 169 11.68 20.01 14.16
C LEU A 169 13.18 20.38 14.18
N SER A 170 13.58 21.51 13.58
CA SER A 170 14.99 21.94 13.50
C SER A 170 15.62 22.23 14.86
N ASP A 171 14.82 22.70 15.83
CA ASP A 171 15.30 23.08 17.17
C ASP A 171 15.56 21.85 18.09
N SER A 172 15.13 20.65 17.69
CA SER A 172 15.10 19.47 18.55
C SER A 172 15.99 18.32 18.05
N PHE A 173 17.04 18.61 17.28
CA PHE A 173 18.00 17.57 16.89
C PHE A 173 18.71 16.97 18.11
N GLY A 174 18.31 15.75 18.48
CA GLY A 174 18.97 14.98 19.50
C GLY A 174 20.32 14.43 19.07
N GLN A 175 20.96 13.65 19.94
CA GLN A 175 22.24 12.98 19.68
C GLN A 175 22.20 12.00 18.50
N HIS A 176 21.02 11.54 18.10
CA HIS A 176 20.81 10.52 17.08
C HIS A 176 20.84 11.04 15.62
N GLY A 177 21.02 12.36 15.41
CA GLY A 177 21.12 12.93 14.07
C GLY A 177 19.80 13.11 13.31
N PHE A 178 18.66 12.88 13.95
CA PHE A 178 17.33 13.19 13.45
C PHE A 178 16.46 13.81 14.54
N SER A 179 15.36 14.43 14.14
CA SER A 179 14.36 15.02 15.05
C SER A 179 12.96 14.54 14.71
N ALA A 180 12.15 14.27 15.73
CA ALA A 180 10.76 13.86 15.58
C ALA A 180 9.93 14.36 16.76
N PRO A 181 8.61 14.61 16.61
CA PRO A 181 7.75 15.01 17.72
C PRO A 181 7.56 13.86 18.72
N ASP A 182 7.11 14.16 19.93
CA ASP A 182 6.84 13.16 20.96
C ASP A 182 5.60 12.30 20.68
N TRP A 183 4.67 12.79 19.84
CA TRP A 183 3.47 12.07 19.44
C TRP A 183 3.69 11.21 18.18
N SER A 184 2.81 10.26 17.93
CA SER A 184 2.71 9.48 16.70
C SER A 184 1.26 9.18 16.34
N VAL A 185 1.01 8.92 15.06
CA VAL A 185 -0.29 8.41 14.62
C VAL A 185 -0.42 6.95 15.02
N SER A 186 -1.55 6.58 15.64
CA SER A 186 -1.81 5.19 16.01
C SER A 186 -2.01 4.33 14.77
N SER A 187 -1.03 3.48 14.45
CA SER A 187 -1.15 2.52 13.34
C SER A 187 -2.38 1.60 13.52
N ARG A 188 -2.67 1.15 14.74
CA ARG A 188 -3.79 0.25 15.04
C ARG A 188 -5.16 0.83 14.67
N GLY A 189 -5.33 2.15 14.76
CA GLY A 189 -6.58 2.82 14.38
C GLY A 189 -6.85 2.75 12.88
N PHE A 190 -5.81 2.82 12.05
CA PHE A 190 -5.92 2.85 10.60
C PHE A 190 -5.63 1.50 9.94
N LEU A 191 -4.66 0.76 10.45
CA LEU A 191 -4.18 -0.49 9.91
C LEU A 191 -3.97 -1.51 11.05
N PRO A 192 -5.03 -2.19 11.52
CA PRO A 192 -4.96 -3.17 12.60
C PRO A 192 -4.33 -4.48 12.11
N LEU A 193 -3.01 -4.49 11.94
CA LEU A 193 -2.26 -5.65 11.45
C LEU A 193 -2.50 -6.87 12.35
N LYS A 194 -2.75 -8.00 11.73
CA LYS A 194 -2.88 -9.32 12.38
C LYS A 194 -2.33 -10.40 11.46
N LYS A 195 -1.74 -11.42 12.03
CA LYS A 195 -1.50 -12.67 11.31
C LYS A 195 -2.83 -13.34 11.02
N ASN A 196 -2.96 -13.89 9.83
CA ASN A 196 -4.17 -14.60 9.41
C ASN A 196 -5.45 -13.75 9.58
N PRO A 197 -5.56 -12.61 8.88
CA PRO A 197 -6.69 -11.71 9.05
C PRO A 197 -8.01 -12.30 8.54
N VAL A 198 -9.11 -11.88 9.16
CA VAL A 198 -10.46 -12.06 8.62
C VAL A 198 -10.75 -10.88 7.70
N ILE A 199 -11.03 -11.17 6.44
CA ILE A 199 -11.28 -10.17 5.39
C ILE A 199 -12.77 -10.15 5.07
N ARG A 200 -13.37 -8.96 5.16
CA ARG A 200 -14.79 -8.76 4.88
C ARG A 200 -15.03 -8.63 3.39
N VAL A 201 -16.09 -9.27 2.94
CA VAL A 201 -16.44 -9.35 1.52
C VAL A 201 -17.94 -9.15 1.27
N LEU A 202 -18.24 -8.61 0.09
CA LEU A 202 -19.56 -8.69 -0.53
C LEU A 202 -19.59 -9.93 -1.43
N GLU A 203 -20.77 -10.54 -1.61
CA GLU A 203 -20.94 -11.62 -2.58
C GLU A 203 -20.67 -11.12 -4.00
N GLY A 204 -19.96 -11.93 -4.78
CA GLY A 204 -19.65 -11.64 -6.17
C GLY A 204 -20.83 -11.91 -7.09
N ALA A 205 -20.79 -11.37 -8.29
CA ALA A 205 -21.89 -11.50 -9.25
C ALA A 205 -22.21 -12.96 -9.62
N GLN A 206 -21.22 -13.85 -9.57
CA GLN A 206 -21.38 -15.27 -9.86
C GLN A 206 -21.42 -16.14 -8.59
N PHE A 207 -21.56 -15.56 -7.37
CA PHE A 207 -21.64 -16.31 -6.12
C PHE A 207 -22.69 -17.42 -6.16
N HIS A 208 -23.84 -17.15 -6.77
CA HIS A 208 -24.95 -18.10 -6.91
C HIS A 208 -24.59 -19.34 -7.77
N ALA A 209 -23.60 -19.23 -8.65
CA ALA A 209 -23.19 -20.34 -9.53
C ALA A 209 -22.34 -21.40 -8.83
N PHE A 210 -21.81 -21.10 -7.64
CA PHE A 210 -21.02 -22.05 -6.84
C PHE A 210 -21.93 -23.02 -6.07
N THR A 211 -21.41 -24.23 -5.79
CA THR A 211 -22.10 -25.22 -4.95
C THR A 211 -22.30 -24.68 -3.53
N GLU A 212 -23.30 -25.19 -2.82
CA GLU A 212 -23.51 -24.80 -1.42
C GLU A 212 -22.31 -25.17 -0.54
N GLU A 213 -21.67 -26.29 -0.83
CA GLU A 213 -20.46 -26.71 -0.15
C GLU A 213 -19.30 -25.73 -0.39
N ALA A 214 -19.09 -25.28 -1.62
CA ALA A 214 -18.07 -24.26 -1.95
C ALA A 214 -18.33 -22.94 -1.22
N LYS A 215 -19.59 -22.50 -1.13
CA LYS A 215 -19.98 -21.28 -0.38
C LYS A 215 -19.67 -21.43 1.12
N LEU A 216 -20.00 -22.58 1.71
CA LEU A 216 -19.69 -22.85 3.12
C LEU A 216 -18.18 -22.88 3.36
N ARG A 217 -17.41 -23.58 2.50
CA ARG A 217 -15.94 -23.63 2.57
C ARG A 217 -15.35 -22.23 2.48
N PHE A 218 -15.83 -21.38 1.56
CA PHE A 218 -15.32 -20.03 1.37
C PHE A 218 -15.36 -19.20 2.66
N TYR A 219 -16.40 -19.33 3.48
CA TYR A 219 -16.57 -18.58 4.70
C TYR A 219 -16.00 -19.26 5.97
N HIS A 220 -15.87 -20.58 5.96
CA HIS A 220 -15.49 -21.32 7.16
C HIS A 220 -14.06 -21.86 7.14
N GLU A 221 -13.43 -21.92 5.97
CA GLU A 221 -12.06 -22.39 5.84
C GLU A 221 -11.07 -21.24 5.60
N SER A 222 -9.79 -21.53 5.83
CA SER A 222 -8.73 -20.54 5.60
C SER A 222 -7.99 -20.84 4.31
N TYR A 223 -7.54 -19.77 3.64
CA TYR A 223 -6.82 -19.84 2.38
C TYR A 223 -5.42 -19.26 2.54
N MET A 224 -4.38 -20.04 2.25
CA MET A 224 -3.00 -19.62 2.33
C MET A 224 -2.62 -18.71 1.14
N VAL A 225 -2.01 -17.58 1.41
CA VAL A 225 -1.40 -16.73 0.36
C VAL A 225 -0.14 -17.43 -0.14
N THR A 226 -0.09 -17.73 -1.43
CA THR A 226 1.03 -18.48 -2.02
C THR A 226 2.21 -17.56 -2.38
N PRO A 227 3.45 -18.10 -2.49
CA PRO A 227 4.62 -17.31 -2.94
C PRO A 227 4.50 -16.78 -4.37
N GLN A 228 3.57 -17.28 -5.19
CA GLN A 228 3.29 -16.79 -6.55
C GLN A 228 2.42 -15.54 -6.57
N SER A 229 2.13 -14.98 -5.40
CA SER A 229 1.37 -13.74 -5.23
C SER A 229 2.22 -12.52 -5.55
N ASP A 230 1.65 -11.59 -6.31
CA ASP A 230 2.29 -10.33 -6.71
C ASP A 230 1.30 -9.15 -6.65
N ARG A 231 1.69 -8.01 -7.21
CA ARG A 231 0.83 -6.83 -7.30
C ARG A 231 -0.36 -6.98 -8.26
N MET A 232 -0.36 -7.98 -9.16
CA MET A 232 -1.53 -8.29 -10.01
C MET A 232 -2.61 -9.00 -9.23
N GLY A 233 -2.23 -9.96 -8.37
CA GLY A 233 -3.17 -10.71 -7.56
C GLY A 233 -2.51 -11.67 -6.59
N TYR A 234 -3.20 -11.88 -5.48
CA TYR A 234 -2.83 -12.90 -4.52
C TYR A 234 -3.49 -14.23 -4.89
N ARG A 235 -2.65 -15.21 -5.19
CA ARG A 235 -3.07 -16.59 -5.44
C ARG A 235 -3.23 -17.28 -4.10
N LEU A 236 -4.43 -17.75 -3.83
CA LEU A 236 -4.73 -18.43 -2.59
C LEU A 236 -4.73 -19.94 -2.81
N LYS A 237 -4.40 -20.70 -1.78
CA LYS A 237 -4.46 -22.15 -1.76
C LYS A 237 -5.27 -22.62 -0.56
N GLY A 238 -6.28 -23.45 -0.81
CA GLY A 238 -7.16 -24.02 0.20
C GLY A 238 -8.05 -25.11 -0.38
N ALA A 239 -9.19 -25.37 0.25
CA ALA A 239 -10.19 -26.24 -0.32
C ALA A 239 -10.76 -25.66 -1.63
N PRO A 240 -10.89 -26.47 -2.69
CA PRO A 240 -11.36 -25.98 -3.98
C PRO A 240 -12.82 -25.53 -3.89
N LEU A 241 -13.11 -24.46 -4.64
CA LEU A 241 -14.45 -23.87 -4.76
C LEU A 241 -15.06 -24.29 -6.10
N GLU A 242 -16.00 -25.21 -6.05
CA GLU A 242 -16.58 -25.85 -7.22
C GLU A 242 -17.84 -25.10 -7.69
N LEU A 243 -18.01 -24.99 -9.00
CA LEU A 243 -19.23 -24.54 -9.63
C LEU A 243 -20.26 -25.68 -9.68
N ARG A 244 -21.55 -25.31 -9.64
CA ARG A 244 -22.66 -26.28 -9.83
C ARG A 244 -22.65 -26.90 -11.22
N GLU A 245 -22.33 -26.06 -12.22
CA GLU A 245 -22.22 -26.43 -13.62
C GLU A 245 -21.09 -25.65 -14.26
N PRO A 246 -20.42 -26.18 -15.30
CA PRO A 246 -19.44 -25.41 -16.06
C PRO A 246 -20.01 -24.07 -16.53
N LEU A 247 -19.29 -22.98 -16.28
CA LEU A 247 -19.71 -21.64 -16.65
C LEU A 247 -18.71 -21.03 -17.62
N GLU A 248 -19.13 -20.85 -18.87
CA GLU A 248 -18.38 -20.08 -19.85
C GLU A 248 -18.67 -18.58 -19.63
N MET A 249 -17.61 -17.80 -19.44
CA MET A 249 -17.73 -16.37 -19.20
C MET A 249 -17.03 -15.56 -20.29
N VAL A 250 -17.73 -14.56 -20.80
CA VAL A 250 -17.06 -13.47 -21.52
C VAL A 250 -16.29 -12.62 -20.52
N SER A 251 -15.11 -12.15 -20.92
CA SER A 251 -14.31 -11.28 -20.06
C SER A 251 -15.06 -9.98 -19.73
N GLU A 252 -15.26 -9.72 -18.45
CA GLU A 252 -15.95 -8.54 -17.92
C GLU A 252 -14.98 -7.66 -17.13
N ALA A 253 -15.34 -6.39 -16.92
CA ALA A 253 -14.56 -5.47 -16.11
C ALA A 253 -14.38 -6.01 -14.67
N VAL A 254 -13.16 -5.93 -14.14
CA VAL A 254 -12.82 -6.33 -12.78
C VAL A 254 -12.19 -5.17 -12.01
N THR A 255 -12.39 -5.19 -10.70
CA THR A 255 -11.94 -4.12 -9.81
C THR A 255 -10.92 -4.63 -8.80
N PHE A 256 -10.20 -3.72 -8.15
CA PHE A 256 -9.31 -4.03 -7.04
C PHE A 256 -10.12 -4.67 -5.90
N GLY A 257 -9.71 -5.85 -5.43
CA GLY A 257 -10.43 -6.62 -4.41
C GLY A 257 -11.40 -7.67 -4.96
N THR A 258 -11.59 -7.80 -6.29
CA THR A 258 -12.35 -8.91 -6.86
C THR A 258 -11.69 -10.24 -6.53
N VAL A 259 -12.47 -11.20 -6.03
CA VAL A 259 -12.06 -12.59 -5.78
C VAL A 259 -12.60 -13.46 -6.88
N GLN A 260 -11.73 -13.89 -7.77
CA GLN A 260 -12.05 -14.79 -8.89
C GLN A 260 -11.66 -16.23 -8.55
N VAL A 261 -12.38 -17.18 -9.12
CA VAL A 261 -12.10 -18.63 -8.97
C VAL A 261 -11.87 -19.24 -10.35
N PRO A 262 -10.60 -19.52 -10.71
CA PRO A 262 -10.25 -20.28 -11.91
C PRO A 262 -10.75 -21.73 -11.85
N PRO A 263 -10.65 -22.52 -12.96
CA PRO A 263 -11.13 -23.90 -13.00
C PRO A 263 -10.50 -24.87 -12.00
N ASP A 264 -9.33 -24.54 -11.44
CA ASP A 264 -8.67 -25.33 -10.38
C ASP A 264 -9.30 -25.13 -8.99
N GLY A 265 -10.30 -24.25 -8.86
CA GLY A 265 -11.02 -23.98 -7.64
C GLY A 265 -10.28 -23.11 -6.63
N ASN A 266 -9.04 -22.66 -6.89
CA ASN A 266 -8.28 -21.85 -5.96
C ASN A 266 -8.55 -20.35 -6.18
N PRO A 267 -8.97 -19.57 -5.14
CA PRO A 267 -9.29 -18.18 -5.32
C PRO A 267 -8.07 -17.32 -5.69
N ILE A 268 -8.31 -16.28 -6.48
CA ILE A 268 -7.33 -15.20 -6.78
C ILE A 268 -7.95 -13.88 -6.40
N ILE A 269 -7.30 -13.15 -5.48
CA ILE A 269 -7.68 -11.77 -5.14
C ILE A 269 -6.98 -10.83 -6.12
N LEU A 270 -7.73 -10.09 -6.92
CA LEU A 270 -7.18 -9.12 -7.86
C LEU A 270 -6.74 -7.84 -7.14
N LEU A 271 -5.51 -7.37 -7.43
CA LEU A 271 -4.88 -6.27 -6.70
C LEU A 271 -4.55 -5.07 -7.60
N ALA A 272 -3.60 -4.21 -7.20
CA ALA A 272 -3.36 -2.91 -7.83
C ALA A 272 -3.00 -3.00 -9.32
N ASP A 273 -2.15 -3.96 -9.72
CA ASP A 273 -1.71 -4.13 -11.12
C ASP A 273 -2.52 -5.21 -11.87
N ARG A 274 -3.76 -5.49 -11.43
CA ARG A 274 -4.67 -6.43 -12.07
C ARG A 274 -5.01 -6.02 -13.49
N GLN A 275 -5.39 -6.99 -14.31
CA GLN A 275 -5.98 -6.75 -15.62
C GLN A 275 -7.26 -5.91 -15.51
N THR A 276 -7.62 -5.22 -16.59
CA THR A 276 -8.85 -4.41 -16.65
C THR A 276 -10.10 -5.28 -16.77
N THR A 277 -9.96 -6.45 -17.36
CA THR A 277 -11.03 -7.45 -17.54
C THR A 277 -10.59 -8.82 -17.09
N GLY A 278 -11.54 -9.68 -16.69
CA GLY A 278 -11.33 -11.07 -16.29
C GLY A 278 -12.47 -11.96 -16.73
N GLY A 279 -12.15 -13.23 -17.05
CA GLY A 279 -13.10 -14.23 -17.55
C GLY A 279 -13.35 -15.36 -16.55
N TYR A 280 -13.02 -15.22 -15.29
CA TYR A 280 -13.31 -16.22 -14.27
C TYR A 280 -14.50 -15.81 -13.38
N PRO A 281 -15.29 -16.77 -12.88
CA PRO A 281 -16.38 -16.51 -11.97
C PRO A 281 -15.92 -15.73 -10.73
N ARG A 282 -16.68 -14.70 -10.37
CA ARG A 282 -16.42 -13.83 -9.21
C ARG A 282 -17.18 -14.36 -8.00
N MET A 283 -16.44 -14.93 -7.06
CA MET A 283 -16.97 -15.45 -5.80
C MET A 283 -17.35 -14.34 -4.84
N ALA A 284 -16.50 -13.32 -4.74
CA ALA A 284 -16.67 -12.23 -3.78
C ALA A 284 -15.98 -10.95 -4.26
N HIS A 285 -16.24 -9.86 -3.52
CA HIS A 285 -15.54 -8.59 -3.62
C HIS A 285 -15.11 -8.12 -2.23
N ILE A 286 -13.82 -7.91 -2.01
CA ILE A 286 -13.29 -7.41 -0.74
C ILE A 286 -13.73 -5.97 -0.55
N ILE A 287 -14.24 -5.62 0.63
CA ILE A 287 -14.63 -4.24 0.94
C ILE A 287 -13.40 -3.32 0.95
N SER A 288 -13.56 -2.08 0.51
CA SER A 288 -12.47 -1.11 0.37
C SER A 288 -11.70 -0.87 1.67
N ALA A 289 -12.39 -0.95 2.82
CA ALA A 289 -11.80 -0.79 4.14
C ALA A 289 -10.79 -1.88 4.52
N ASP A 290 -10.87 -3.08 3.89
CA ASP A 290 -10.01 -4.24 4.19
C ASP A 290 -8.91 -4.49 3.16
N LEU A 291 -8.92 -3.80 2.02
CA LEU A 291 -7.85 -3.90 1.01
C LEU A 291 -6.44 -3.68 1.58
N PRO A 292 -6.23 -2.70 2.51
CA PRO A 292 -4.94 -2.54 3.17
C PRO A 292 -4.50 -3.78 3.95
N LEU A 293 -5.41 -4.49 4.61
CA LEU A 293 -5.08 -5.72 5.36
C LEU A 293 -4.62 -6.83 4.42
N VAL A 294 -5.31 -6.99 3.27
CA VAL A 294 -4.88 -7.94 2.24
C VAL A 294 -3.48 -7.56 1.73
N ALA A 295 -3.27 -6.29 1.41
CA ALA A 295 -1.97 -5.80 0.95
C ALA A 295 -0.82 -6.09 1.92
N GLN A 296 -1.12 -6.19 3.20
CA GLN A 296 -0.13 -6.44 4.26
C GLN A 296 0.03 -7.93 4.62
N THR A 297 -0.83 -8.82 4.08
CA THR A 297 -0.71 -10.27 4.33
C THR A 297 0.48 -10.84 3.56
N MET A 298 1.33 -11.60 4.24
CA MET A 298 2.54 -12.20 3.65
C MET A 298 2.25 -13.57 3.01
N PRO A 299 3.01 -13.98 1.99
CA PRO A 299 3.04 -15.37 1.55
C PRO A 299 3.30 -16.32 2.72
N GLY A 300 2.52 -17.41 2.80
CA GLY A 300 2.52 -18.37 3.90
C GLY A 300 1.54 -18.03 5.03
N GLU A 301 1.01 -16.81 5.10
CA GLU A 301 -0.11 -16.48 5.98
C GLU A 301 -1.44 -16.89 5.35
N HIS A 302 -2.48 -16.96 6.20
CA HIS A 302 -3.81 -17.38 5.78
C HIS A 302 -4.80 -16.22 5.85
N ILE A 303 -5.78 -16.25 4.96
CA ILE A 303 -6.92 -15.33 4.93
C ILE A 303 -8.19 -16.17 5.15
N THR A 304 -9.10 -15.68 5.98
CA THR A 304 -10.48 -16.15 6.08
C THR A 304 -11.42 -15.05 5.64
N PHE A 305 -12.59 -15.40 5.12
CA PHE A 305 -13.54 -14.43 4.60
C PHE A 305 -14.79 -14.37 5.49
N ARG A 306 -15.37 -13.17 5.60
CA ARG A 306 -16.64 -12.92 6.29
C ARG A 306 -17.56 -12.09 5.41
N ALA A 307 -18.76 -12.57 5.17
CA ALA A 307 -19.77 -11.79 4.46
C ALA A 307 -20.20 -10.56 5.27
N VAL A 308 -20.44 -9.47 4.58
CA VAL A 308 -21.04 -8.25 5.11
C VAL A 308 -22.09 -7.72 4.14
N SER A 309 -23.01 -6.87 4.61
CA SER A 309 -23.94 -6.19 3.73
C SER A 309 -23.26 -5.00 3.02
N LEU A 310 -23.89 -4.49 1.97
CA LEU A 310 -23.42 -3.29 1.27
C LEU A 310 -23.41 -2.08 2.21
N GLU A 311 -24.44 -1.93 3.03
CA GLU A 311 -24.57 -0.85 4.00
C GLU A 311 -23.43 -0.89 5.04
N GLU A 312 -23.09 -2.10 5.54
CA GLU A 312 -21.95 -2.27 6.46
C GLU A 312 -20.64 -1.88 5.76
N ALA A 313 -20.44 -2.30 4.51
CA ALA A 313 -19.25 -1.98 3.74
C ALA A 313 -19.10 -0.47 3.49
N GLU A 314 -20.18 0.21 3.12
CA GLU A 314 -20.22 1.67 2.91
C GLU A 314 -19.95 2.43 4.22
N MET A 315 -20.60 2.03 5.32
CA MET A 315 -20.38 2.64 6.63
C MET A 315 -18.91 2.57 7.04
N LEU A 316 -18.27 1.39 6.90
CA LEU A 316 -16.85 1.19 7.24
C LEU A 316 -15.92 2.03 6.36
N LEU A 317 -16.26 2.22 5.10
CA LEU A 317 -15.50 3.11 4.20
C LEU A 317 -15.63 4.57 4.64
N LEU A 318 -16.84 5.02 4.94
CA LEU A 318 -17.10 6.38 5.41
C LEU A 318 -16.39 6.67 6.74
N GLU A 319 -16.40 5.73 7.67
CA GLU A 319 -15.65 5.84 8.93
C GLU A 319 -14.16 6.01 8.69
N LYS A 320 -13.56 5.23 7.80
CA LYS A 320 -12.14 5.36 7.43
C LYS A 320 -11.82 6.73 6.82
N GLU A 321 -12.64 7.20 5.89
CA GLU A 321 -12.45 8.52 5.28
C GLU A 321 -12.65 9.65 6.29
N GLN A 322 -13.59 9.51 7.22
CA GLN A 322 -13.79 10.48 8.30
C GLN A 322 -12.56 10.54 9.23
N GLN A 323 -12.03 9.37 9.65
CA GLN A 323 -10.81 9.30 10.46
C GLN A 323 -9.62 10.00 9.78
N LEU A 324 -9.46 9.83 8.45
CA LEU A 324 -8.41 10.51 7.69
C LEU A 324 -8.62 12.03 7.61
N LYS A 325 -9.87 12.47 7.44
CA LYS A 325 -10.21 13.91 7.47
C LYS A 325 -9.88 14.54 8.84
N GLU A 326 -10.21 13.85 9.92
CA GLU A 326 -9.89 14.29 11.28
C GLU A 326 -8.38 14.32 11.52
N LEU A 327 -7.65 13.29 11.10
CA LEU A 327 -6.19 13.29 11.17
C LEU A 327 -5.60 14.48 10.42
N LYS A 328 -6.05 14.72 9.20
CA LYS A 328 -5.60 15.84 8.37
C LYS A 328 -5.87 17.20 9.04
N ALA A 329 -7.05 17.36 9.64
CA ALA A 329 -7.40 18.57 10.37
C ALA A 329 -6.49 18.79 11.60
N ARG A 330 -6.26 17.74 12.39
CA ARG A 330 -5.37 17.77 13.55
C ARG A 330 -3.93 18.09 13.16
N LEU A 331 -3.40 17.43 12.13
CA LEU A 331 -2.04 17.72 11.63
C LEU A 331 -1.91 19.16 11.12
N LYS A 332 -2.94 19.71 10.47
CA LYS A 332 -2.94 21.12 10.09
C LYS A 332 -2.87 22.05 11.31
N MET A 333 -3.66 21.77 12.35
CA MET A 333 -3.62 22.59 13.58
C MET A 333 -2.27 22.44 14.31
N GLU A 334 -1.68 21.26 14.30
CA GLU A 334 -0.38 20.98 14.91
C GLU A 334 0.75 21.77 14.23
N TRP A 335 0.73 21.87 12.90
CA TRP A 335 1.82 22.47 12.13
C TRP A 335 1.53 23.89 11.58
N LEU A 336 0.26 24.26 11.53
CA LEU A 336 -0.12 25.63 11.21
C LEU A 336 -0.08 26.47 12.47
N ILE A 337 0.47 27.52 12.35
CA ILE A 337 0.60 28.74 13.11
C ILE A 337 -0.76 29.35 13.42
#